data_57ff51e63d6d45d8b462289e7dd139d3
#
_entry.id   57ff51e63d6d45d8b462289e7dd139d3
#
_cell.length_a   1.000
_cell.length_b   1.000
_cell.length_c   1.000
_cell.angle_alpha   90.00
_cell.angle_beta   90.00
_cell.angle_gamma   90.00
#
_symmetry.space_group_name_H-M   'P 1'
#
loop_
_entity.id
_entity.type
_entity.pdbx_description
1 polymer ?
#
loop_
_entity_poly.entity_id
_entity_poly.type
_entity_poly.pdbx_seq_one_letter_code
_entity_poly.pdbx_strand_id
1 'polypeptide(L)'
;MKIFNFEQYTPQWFKQRRGVPTASDFHRIITPAKWQYAAGADSYINDLIADRYRPCYGYVDDRITTAMAEGSTMEPTARRFYEFERDVSVEQIGFALTDDERFGCSPDGLVGQPGGLECKSPRHHTHVGWLREGVVPAPHLAQVHGCLIVTGREWWDFLSYAEGLPPLLVRVTPDEKTEALRAALNRFWDEYQTALAKVQSMFAPLPTRTVETAIGTYTEEIHEPSYW
;
A
#
# COMPACT_ATOMS: atom_id res chain seq x y z
N MET A 1 10.48 0.55 -11.10
CA MET A 1 9.23 0.04 -10.51
C MET A 1 8.49 -0.88 -11.47
N LYS A 2 7.72 -1.84 -10.94
CA LYS A 2 6.80 -2.69 -11.70
C LYS A 2 5.38 -2.14 -11.56
N ILE A 3 4.68 -1.96 -12.68
CA ILE A 3 3.30 -1.42 -12.71
C ILE A 3 2.33 -2.54 -13.06
N PHE A 4 1.18 -2.55 -12.38
CA PHE A 4 0.07 -3.46 -12.60
C PHE A 4 -1.20 -2.67 -12.93
N ASN A 5 -1.71 -2.87 -14.16
CA ASN A 5 -2.87 -2.14 -14.71
C ASN A 5 -4.16 -2.96 -14.54
N PHE A 6 -4.58 -3.17 -13.31
CA PHE A 6 -5.91 -3.70 -12.97
C PHE A 6 -6.66 -2.67 -12.12
N GLU A 7 -7.96 -2.80 -12.08
CA GLU A 7 -8.80 -1.93 -11.25
C GLU A 7 -8.54 -2.17 -9.76
N GLN A 8 -8.43 -1.10 -8.98
CA GLN A 8 -8.30 -1.17 -7.52
C GLN A 8 -9.56 -1.78 -6.90
N TYR A 9 -9.42 -2.36 -5.72
CA TYR A 9 -10.47 -3.05 -4.98
C TYR A 9 -11.03 -4.32 -5.64
N THR A 10 -10.41 -4.81 -6.73
CA THR A 10 -10.72 -6.11 -7.34
C THR A 10 -9.99 -7.26 -6.63
N PRO A 11 -10.43 -8.53 -6.78
CA PRO A 11 -9.72 -9.68 -6.24
C PRO A 11 -8.24 -9.75 -6.67
N GLN A 12 -7.92 -9.30 -7.89
CA GLN A 12 -6.55 -9.25 -8.40
C GLN A 12 -5.71 -8.23 -7.64
N TRP A 13 -6.28 -7.06 -7.37
CA TRP A 13 -5.63 -6.01 -6.57
C TRP A 13 -5.34 -6.49 -5.14
N PHE A 14 -6.30 -7.12 -4.47
CA PHE A 14 -6.08 -7.68 -3.14
C PHE A 14 -5.01 -8.78 -3.14
N LYS A 15 -5.04 -9.68 -4.15
CA LYS A 15 -4.04 -10.74 -4.30
C LYS A 15 -2.63 -10.18 -4.44
N GLN A 16 -2.45 -9.13 -5.26
CA GLN A 16 -1.14 -8.52 -5.51
C GLN A 16 -0.57 -7.81 -4.28
N ARG A 17 -1.43 -7.27 -3.43
CA ARG A 17 -1.04 -6.56 -2.20
C ARG A 17 -0.76 -7.50 -1.02
N ARG A 18 -1.13 -8.76 -1.12
CA ARG A 18 -1.08 -9.72 -0.01
C ARG A 18 0.33 -9.89 0.53
N GLY A 19 0.51 -9.59 1.84
CA GLY A 19 1.80 -9.67 2.52
C GLY A 19 2.86 -8.71 2.00
N VAL A 20 2.47 -7.68 1.25
CA VAL A 20 3.34 -6.61 0.76
C VAL A 20 3.14 -5.37 1.64
N PRO A 21 4.18 -4.83 2.27
CA PRO A 21 4.11 -3.54 2.94
C PRO A 21 3.79 -2.43 1.93
N THR A 22 2.73 -1.65 2.18
CA THR A 22 2.25 -0.64 1.22
C THR A 22 2.28 0.77 1.80
N ALA A 23 2.44 1.76 0.92
CA ALA A 23 2.59 3.17 1.29
C ALA A 23 1.48 3.69 2.20
N SER A 24 0.23 3.21 2.02
CA SER A 24 -0.91 3.57 2.88
C SER A 24 -0.71 3.21 4.36
N ASP A 25 0.09 2.19 4.65
CA ASP A 25 0.37 1.70 5.99
C ASP A 25 1.76 2.09 6.53
N PHE A 26 2.59 2.81 5.77
CA PHE A 26 3.93 3.18 6.21
C PHE A 26 3.93 4.09 7.45
N HIS A 27 2.83 4.78 7.73
CA HIS A 27 2.64 5.51 8.99
C HIS A 27 2.70 4.60 10.24
N ARG A 28 2.56 3.28 10.09
CA ARG A 28 2.71 2.28 11.15
C ARG A 28 4.18 1.89 11.40
N ILE A 29 5.04 2.16 10.41
CA ILE A 29 6.47 1.85 10.45
C ILE A 29 7.28 3.02 11.00
N ILE A 30 6.81 4.26 10.76
CA ILE A 30 7.49 5.48 11.19
C ILE A 30 6.57 6.39 11.99
N THR A 31 7.09 7.01 13.04
CA THR A 31 6.31 7.94 13.86
C THR A 31 6.14 9.29 13.13
N PRO A 32 4.91 9.82 12.95
CA PRO A 32 4.70 11.05 12.18
C PRO A 32 5.40 12.29 12.77
N ALA A 33 5.53 12.35 14.11
CA ALA A 33 6.09 13.53 14.78
C ALA A 33 7.62 13.60 14.72
N LYS A 34 8.31 12.44 14.77
CA LYS A 34 9.77 12.39 14.90
C LYS A 34 10.47 11.74 13.71
N TRP A 35 9.72 11.14 12.79
CA TRP A 35 10.24 10.36 11.67
C TRP A 35 11.25 9.29 12.10
N GLN A 36 10.93 8.62 13.21
CA GLN A 36 11.72 7.52 13.77
C GLN A 36 10.94 6.22 13.64
N TYR A 37 11.66 5.11 13.60
CA TYR A 37 11.07 3.77 13.56
C TYR A 37 10.06 3.59 14.72
N ALA A 38 8.86 3.15 14.38
CA ALA A 38 7.74 3.07 15.33
C ALA A 38 7.87 1.81 16.19
N ALA A 39 7.68 1.95 17.50
CA ALA A 39 7.66 0.82 18.43
C ALA A 39 6.54 -0.20 18.12
N GLY A 40 5.46 0.25 17.46
CA GLY A 40 4.31 -0.59 17.07
C GLY A 40 4.45 -1.28 15.70
N ALA A 41 5.61 -1.20 15.05
CA ALA A 41 5.82 -1.79 13.72
C ALA A 41 5.61 -3.31 13.69
N ASP A 42 5.87 -4.01 14.81
CA ASP A 42 5.62 -5.45 14.96
C ASP A 42 4.16 -5.83 14.70
N SER A 43 3.20 -4.98 15.06
CA SER A 43 1.80 -5.26 14.78
C SER A 43 1.51 -5.27 13.29
N TYR A 44 2.20 -4.44 12.51
CA TYR A 44 2.07 -4.45 11.06
C TYR A 44 2.76 -5.67 10.43
N ILE A 45 3.90 -6.11 10.98
CA ILE A 45 4.54 -7.38 10.59
C ILE A 45 3.56 -8.54 10.77
N ASN A 46 2.89 -8.61 11.92
CA ASN A 46 1.91 -9.68 12.19
C ASN A 46 0.75 -9.66 11.20
N ASP A 47 0.23 -8.49 10.86
CA ASP A 47 -0.85 -8.36 9.87
C ASP A 47 -0.40 -8.84 8.48
N LEU A 48 0.81 -8.46 8.04
CA LEU A 48 1.37 -8.89 6.76
C LEU A 48 1.59 -10.40 6.69
N ILE A 49 2.07 -11.01 7.78
CA ILE A 49 2.22 -12.46 7.87
C ILE A 49 0.84 -13.13 7.82
N ALA A 50 -0.11 -12.66 8.63
CA ALA A 50 -1.47 -13.20 8.64
C ALA A 50 -2.13 -13.11 7.25
N ASP A 51 -1.95 -11.99 6.55
CA ASP A 51 -2.47 -11.82 5.19
C ASP A 51 -1.95 -12.90 4.22
N ARG A 52 -0.69 -13.36 4.36
CA ARG A 52 -0.13 -14.40 3.48
C ARG A 52 -0.86 -15.73 3.61
N TYR A 53 -1.38 -16.05 4.79
CA TYR A 53 -2.03 -17.32 5.11
C TYR A 53 -3.55 -17.24 5.14
N ARG A 54 -4.13 -16.05 4.93
CA ARG A 54 -5.57 -15.87 4.91
C ARG A 54 -6.18 -16.56 3.68
N PRO A 55 -7.25 -17.37 3.80
CA PRO A 55 -7.92 -18.00 2.67
C PRO A 55 -8.40 -16.97 1.63
N CYS A 56 -8.34 -17.33 0.35
CA CYS A 56 -8.76 -16.43 -0.75
C CYS A 56 -10.27 -16.34 -0.92
N TYR A 57 -11.06 -17.20 -0.25
CA TYR A 57 -12.50 -17.27 -0.42
C TYR A 57 -13.20 -16.22 0.43
N GLY A 58 -14.05 -15.38 -0.20
CA GLY A 58 -14.90 -14.43 0.50
C GLY A 58 -14.15 -13.25 1.14
N TYR A 59 -12.98 -12.90 0.61
CA TYR A 59 -12.19 -11.77 1.13
C TYR A 59 -12.95 -10.47 0.94
N VAL A 60 -13.65 -10.06 1.98
CA VAL A 60 -14.06 -8.67 2.20
C VAL A 60 -12.98 -8.09 3.11
N ASP A 61 -12.27 -7.05 2.67
CA ASP A 61 -11.28 -6.41 3.52
C ASP A 61 -12.02 -5.70 4.66
N ASP A 62 -12.00 -6.30 5.85
CA ASP A 62 -12.63 -5.73 7.07
C ASP A 62 -12.06 -4.32 7.41
N ARG A 63 -10.97 -3.92 6.74
CA ARG A 63 -10.35 -2.60 6.85
C ARG A 63 -11.06 -1.53 6.01
N ILE A 64 -11.94 -1.93 5.05
CA ILE A 64 -12.74 -0.96 4.29
C ILE A 64 -13.80 -0.38 5.21
N THR A 65 -13.57 0.83 5.68
CA THR A 65 -14.55 1.56 6.48
C THR A 65 -15.57 2.27 5.58
N THR A 66 -16.74 2.60 6.13
CA THR A 66 -17.74 3.43 5.44
C THR A 66 -17.13 4.74 4.93
N ALA A 67 -16.24 5.37 5.71
CA ALA A 67 -15.56 6.60 5.31
C ALA A 67 -14.61 6.39 4.11
N MET A 68 -13.97 5.22 4.00
CA MET A 68 -13.14 4.88 2.84
C MET A 68 -14.01 4.65 1.60
N ALA A 69 -15.16 3.98 1.74
CA ALA A 69 -16.10 3.78 0.66
C ALA A 69 -16.70 5.11 0.16
N GLU A 70 -17.07 6.01 1.09
CA GLU A 70 -17.55 7.37 0.76
C GLU A 70 -16.45 8.18 0.06
N GLY A 71 -15.19 8.13 0.54
CA GLY A 71 -14.05 8.81 -0.08
C GLY A 71 -13.77 8.30 -1.49
N SER A 72 -13.86 7.00 -1.72
CA SER A 72 -13.64 6.38 -3.02
C SER A 72 -14.67 6.84 -4.07
N THR A 73 -15.92 7.14 -3.69
CA THR A 73 -16.93 7.66 -4.63
C THR A 73 -16.62 9.07 -5.14
N MET A 74 -15.91 9.88 -4.37
CA MET A 74 -15.54 11.26 -4.74
C MET A 74 -14.18 11.36 -5.46
N GLU A 75 -13.37 10.32 -5.41
CA GLU A 75 -12.05 10.30 -6.04
C GLU A 75 -12.05 10.64 -7.53
N PRO A 76 -12.96 10.10 -8.38
CA PRO A 76 -13.01 10.48 -9.80
C PRO A 76 -13.31 11.97 -10.01
N THR A 77 -14.09 12.58 -9.12
CA THR A 77 -14.41 14.03 -9.18
C THR A 77 -13.19 14.86 -8.77
N ALA A 78 -12.51 14.47 -7.69
CA ALA A 78 -11.28 15.12 -7.24
C ALA A 78 -10.17 15.03 -8.30
N ARG A 79 -10.02 13.88 -8.98
CA ARG A 79 -9.05 13.70 -10.06
C ARG A 79 -9.34 14.58 -11.26
N ARG A 80 -10.61 14.63 -11.74
CA ARG A 80 -11.01 15.54 -12.84
C ARG A 80 -10.78 17.00 -12.49
N PHE A 81 -11.07 17.39 -11.25
CA PHE A 81 -10.73 18.72 -10.75
C PHE A 81 -9.23 19.00 -10.87
N TYR A 82 -8.37 18.07 -10.42
CA TYR A 82 -6.93 18.20 -10.51
C TYR A 82 -6.42 18.32 -11.94
N GLU A 83 -6.93 17.48 -12.86
CA GLU A 83 -6.59 17.50 -14.28
C GLU A 83 -6.92 18.86 -14.91
N PHE A 84 -8.10 19.40 -14.60
CA PHE A 84 -8.53 20.72 -15.07
C PHE A 84 -7.66 21.85 -14.47
N GLU A 85 -7.44 21.83 -13.17
CA GLU A 85 -6.69 22.89 -12.47
C GLU A 85 -5.21 22.95 -12.89
N ARG A 86 -4.62 21.79 -13.20
CA ARG A 86 -3.19 21.67 -13.56
C ARG A 86 -2.94 21.56 -15.07
N ASP A 87 -3.97 21.48 -15.88
CA ASP A 87 -3.89 21.26 -17.32
C ASP A 87 -3.01 20.02 -17.67
N VAL A 88 -3.30 18.90 -16.99
CA VAL A 88 -2.57 17.64 -17.13
C VAL A 88 -3.51 16.46 -17.25
N SER A 89 -3.02 15.34 -17.78
CA SER A 89 -3.71 14.05 -17.71
C SER A 89 -3.15 13.19 -16.58
N VAL A 90 -4.03 12.49 -15.89
CA VAL A 90 -3.70 11.57 -14.80
C VAL A 90 -3.88 10.12 -15.27
N GLU A 91 -2.79 9.38 -15.33
CA GLU A 91 -2.80 7.96 -15.64
C GLU A 91 -3.16 7.15 -14.39
N GLN A 92 -4.24 6.37 -14.45
CA GLN A 92 -4.64 5.47 -13.38
C GLN A 92 -3.91 4.14 -13.52
N ILE A 93 -3.35 3.67 -12.41
CA ILE A 93 -2.79 2.32 -12.30
C ILE A 93 -3.38 1.62 -11.07
N GLY A 94 -3.40 0.30 -11.09
CA GLY A 94 -3.91 -0.47 -9.96
C GLY A 94 -2.93 -0.55 -8.80
N PHE A 95 -1.67 -0.87 -9.10
CA PHE A 95 -0.63 -1.07 -8.11
C PHE A 95 0.76 -0.88 -8.70
N ALA A 96 1.69 -0.42 -7.89
CA ALA A 96 3.10 -0.36 -8.23
C ALA A 96 3.94 -1.04 -7.16
N LEU A 97 5.01 -1.73 -7.57
CA LEU A 97 6.03 -2.31 -6.69
C LEU A 97 7.40 -1.68 -6.98
N THR A 98 8.25 -1.64 -5.97
CA THR A 98 9.69 -1.42 -6.15
C THR A 98 10.27 -2.49 -7.08
N ASP A 99 11.42 -2.22 -7.72
CA ASP A 99 12.05 -3.20 -8.63
C ASP A 99 12.44 -4.50 -7.92
N ASP A 100 12.78 -4.42 -6.64
CA ASP A 100 13.06 -5.56 -5.76
C ASP A 100 11.82 -6.21 -5.12
N GLU A 101 10.63 -5.72 -5.47
CA GLU A 101 9.31 -6.21 -5.04
C GLU A 101 9.05 -6.16 -3.52
N ARG A 102 9.85 -5.42 -2.77
CA ARG A 102 9.72 -5.35 -1.32
C ARG A 102 8.56 -4.50 -0.84
N PHE A 103 8.27 -3.40 -1.55
CA PHE A 103 7.30 -2.39 -1.14
C PHE A 103 6.37 -2.00 -2.28
N GLY A 104 5.14 -1.65 -1.94
CA GLY A 104 4.15 -1.29 -2.94
C GLY A 104 3.37 -0.02 -2.61
N CYS A 105 2.69 0.51 -3.63
CA CYS A 105 1.69 1.56 -3.47
C CYS A 105 0.56 1.40 -4.50
N SER A 106 -0.61 1.91 -4.16
CA SER A 106 -1.75 2.07 -5.08
C SER A 106 -2.00 3.57 -5.19
N PRO A 107 -1.36 4.25 -6.14
CA PRO A 107 -1.57 5.69 -6.34
C PRO A 107 -2.95 5.97 -6.91
N ASP A 108 -3.51 7.14 -6.58
CA ASP A 108 -4.74 7.62 -7.20
C ASP A 108 -4.50 8.12 -8.63
N GLY A 109 -3.21 8.33 -8.96
CA GLY A 109 -2.79 8.57 -10.33
C GLY A 109 -1.30 8.87 -10.49
N LEU A 110 -0.82 8.73 -11.72
CA LEU A 110 0.51 9.14 -12.16
C LEU A 110 0.36 10.34 -13.09
N VAL A 111 1.26 11.33 -12.95
CA VAL A 111 1.19 12.58 -13.70
C VAL A 111 2.45 12.76 -14.53
N GLY A 112 2.36 12.52 -15.83
CA GLY A 112 3.52 12.47 -16.70
C GLY A 112 4.57 11.47 -16.20
N GLN A 113 5.83 11.68 -16.57
CA GLN A 113 6.93 10.83 -16.09
C GLN A 113 7.38 11.16 -14.65
N PRO A 114 7.43 12.47 -14.21
CA PRO A 114 8.04 12.78 -12.92
C PRO A 114 7.08 12.79 -11.74
N GLY A 115 5.76 12.82 -11.95
CA GLY A 115 4.82 13.14 -10.89
C GLY A 115 3.84 12.05 -10.51
N GLY A 116 3.26 12.18 -9.33
CA GLY A 116 2.16 11.37 -8.85
C GLY A 116 1.10 12.19 -8.09
N LEU A 117 -0.02 11.56 -7.84
CA LEU A 117 -1.19 12.17 -7.20
C LEU A 117 -1.74 11.26 -6.11
N GLU A 118 -2.03 11.86 -4.97
CA GLU A 118 -2.82 11.29 -3.87
C GLU A 118 -4.01 12.18 -3.60
N CYS A 119 -5.23 11.64 -3.74
CA CYS A 119 -6.49 12.33 -3.50
C CYS A 119 -7.09 11.92 -2.16
N LYS A 120 -7.58 12.85 -1.40
CA LYS A 120 -8.39 12.59 -0.21
C LYS A 120 -9.66 13.42 -0.27
N SER A 121 -10.79 12.77 -0.01
CA SER A 121 -12.09 13.42 0.08
C SER A 121 -12.66 13.26 1.50
N PRO A 122 -12.11 13.99 2.48
CA PRO A 122 -12.53 13.90 3.86
C PRO A 122 -13.86 14.61 4.07
N ARG A 123 -14.51 14.37 5.22
CA ARG A 123 -15.65 15.16 5.65
C ARG A 123 -15.29 16.65 5.77
N HIS A 124 -16.24 17.53 5.51
CA HIS A 124 -16.02 18.99 5.47
C HIS A 124 -15.26 19.54 6.69
N HIS A 125 -15.62 19.14 7.91
CA HIS A 125 -14.94 19.62 9.11
C HIS A 125 -13.45 19.24 9.15
N THR A 126 -13.10 18.04 8.68
CA THR A 126 -11.71 17.56 8.58
C THR A 126 -10.97 18.35 7.49
N HIS A 127 -11.62 18.54 6.34
CA HIS A 127 -11.05 19.34 5.25
C HIS A 127 -10.74 20.78 5.68
N VAL A 128 -11.68 21.43 6.39
CA VAL A 128 -11.46 22.78 6.94
C VAL A 128 -10.27 22.81 7.90
N GLY A 129 -10.09 21.78 8.73
CA GLY A 129 -8.90 21.64 9.56
C GLY A 129 -7.61 21.65 8.74
N TRP A 130 -7.56 20.83 7.69
CA TRP A 130 -6.39 20.74 6.82
C TRP A 130 -6.13 22.01 6.00
N LEU A 131 -7.19 22.69 5.55
CA LEU A 131 -7.06 24.02 4.89
C LEU A 131 -6.41 25.06 5.82
N ARG A 132 -6.75 25.04 7.11
CA ARG A 132 -6.18 25.98 8.09
C ARG A 132 -4.70 25.70 8.36
N GLU A 133 -4.28 24.45 8.29
CA GLU A 133 -2.88 24.03 8.45
C GLU A 133 -2.06 24.28 7.18
N GLY A 134 -2.66 24.15 6.01
CA GLY A 134 -2.02 24.42 4.71
C GLY A 134 -0.90 23.44 4.32
N VAL A 135 -0.84 22.27 4.96
CA VAL A 135 0.20 21.26 4.75
C VAL A 135 -0.42 19.88 4.58
N VAL A 136 0.36 18.92 4.07
CA VAL A 136 -0.07 17.52 4.04
C VAL A 136 -0.28 17.02 5.47
N PRO A 137 -1.48 16.50 5.80
CA PRO A 137 -1.74 15.99 7.15
C PRO A 137 -0.79 14.86 7.53
N ALA A 138 -0.27 14.90 8.75
CA ALA A 138 0.75 13.97 9.23
C ALA A 138 0.46 12.47 8.97
N PRO A 139 -0.79 11.96 9.09
CA PRO A 139 -1.10 10.57 8.77
C PRO A 139 -0.88 10.20 7.29
N HIS A 140 -1.01 11.17 6.36
CA HIS A 140 -0.86 10.96 4.93
C HIS A 140 0.55 11.26 4.41
N LEU A 141 1.36 11.98 5.19
CA LEU A 141 2.69 12.37 4.76
C LEU A 141 3.61 11.16 4.56
N ALA A 142 3.53 10.14 5.44
CA ALA A 142 4.27 8.89 5.27
C ALA A 142 3.83 8.11 4.00
N GLN A 143 2.53 8.15 3.65
CA GLN A 143 2.00 7.57 2.43
C GLN A 143 2.59 8.25 1.19
N VAL A 144 2.59 9.58 1.16
CA VAL A 144 3.11 10.37 0.03
C VAL A 144 4.61 10.12 -0.18
N HIS A 145 5.43 10.20 0.89
CA HIS A 145 6.85 9.85 0.80
C HIS A 145 7.06 8.38 0.43
N GLY A 146 6.18 7.48 0.87
CA GLY A 146 6.17 6.08 0.49
C GLY A 146 5.94 5.88 -1.01
N CYS A 147 4.99 6.60 -1.59
CA CYS A 147 4.74 6.59 -3.03
C CYS A 147 5.97 7.09 -3.82
N LEU A 148 6.64 8.16 -3.35
CA LEU A 148 7.91 8.63 -3.93
C LEU A 148 9.00 7.55 -3.90
N ILE A 149 9.13 6.82 -2.78
CA ILE A 149 10.12 5.73 -2.64
C ILE A 149 9.80 4.57 -3.59
N VAL A 150 8.54 4.12 -3.64
CA VAL A 150 8.11 2.96 -4.42
C VAL A 150 8.25 3.24 -5.91
N THR A 151 7.88 4.45 -6.35
CA THR A 151 7.83 4.80 -7.77
C THR A 151 9.12 5.41 -8.30
N GLY A 152 9.97 5.97 -7.42
CA GLY A 152 11.16 6.72 -7.81
C GLY A 152 10.85 8.03 -8.53
N ARG A 153 9.62 8.56 -8.39
CA ARG A 153 9.20 9.81 -9.02
C ARG A 153 9.74 11.02 -8.28
N GLU A 154 9.80 12.17 -8.98
CA GLU A 154 10.44 13.40 -8.50
C GLU A 154 9.54 14.19 -7.56
N TRP A 155 8.23 14.07 -7.69
CA TRP A 155 7.26 14.78 -6.85
C TRP A 155 5.93 14.04 -6.75
N TRP A 156 5.18 14.38 -5.69
CA TRP A 156 3.85 13.86 -5.44
C TRP A 156 2.93 14.98 -4.98
N ASP A 157 1.82 15.20 -5.68
CA ASP A 157 0.80 16.16 -5.28
C ASP A 157 -0.21 15.47 -4.35
N PHE A 158 -0.41 16.06 -3.17
CA PHE A 158 -1.49 15.71 -2.26
C PHE A 158 -2.65 16.67 -2.50
N LEU A 159 -3.79 16.14 -2.89
CA LEU A 159 -5.04 16.88 -3.07
C LEU A 159 -6.04 16.47 -1.99
N SER A 160 -6.47 17.41 -1.15
CA SER A 160 -7.68 17.26 -0.36
C SER A 160 -8.81 18.04 -1.01
N TYR A 161 -9.89 17.34 -1.34
CA TYR A 161 -11.05 17.88 -2.05
C TYR A 161 -12.34 17.65 -1.26
N ALA A 162 -13.11 18.71 -1.06
CA ALA A 162 -14.47 18.65 -0.53
C ALA A 162 -15.35 19.63 -1.32
N GLU A 163 -16.47 19.14 -1.82
CA GLU A 163 -17.39 19.95 -2.64
C GLU A 163 -17.84 21.21 -1.90
N GLY A 164 -17.81 22.35 -2.58
CA GLY A 164 -18.20 23.64 -2.01
C GLY A 164 -17.13 24.33 -1.15
N LEU A 165 -15.95 23.74 -0.99
CA LEU A 165 -14.81 24.34 -0.30
C LEU A 165 -13.60 24.47 -1.24
N PRO A 166 -12.69 25.45 -1.00
CA PRO A 166 -11.42 25.51 -1.73
C PRO A 166 -10.63 24.21 -1.58
N PRO A 167 -9.95 23.71 -2.62
CA PRO A 167 -9.09 22.53 -2.48
C PRO A 167 -7.81 22.86 -1.70
N LEU A 168 -7.27 21.89 -0.99
CA LEU A 168 -5.89 21.93 -0.50
C LEU A 168 -5.02 21.11 -1.44
N LEU A 169 -4.07 21.77 -2.11
CA LEU A 169 -3.15 21.11 -3.02
C LEU A 169 -1.70 21.43 -2.61
N VAL A 170 -0.96 20.40 -2.21
CA VAL A 170 0.40 20.51 -1.70
C VAL A 170 1.33 19.58 -2.47
N ARG A 171 2.38 20.13 -3.08
CA ARG A 171 3.43 19.33 -3.73
C ARG A 171 4.49 18.92 -2.72
N VAL A 172 4.82 17.64 -2.73
CA VAL A 172 5.88 17.02 -1.93
C VAL A 172 6.97 16.52 -2.86
N THR A 173 8.21 16.83 -2.55
CA THR A 173 9.40 16.30 -3.21
C THR A 173 10.22 15.48 -2.22
N PRO A 174 11.11 14.58 -2.68
CA PRO A 174 12.02 13.86 -1.79
C PRO A 174 12.83 14.83 -0.91
N ASP A 175 12.90 14.55 0.39
CA ASP A 175 13.61 15.33 1.39
C ASP A 175 14.19 14.40 2.48
N GLU A 176 14.63 14.98 3.61
CA GLU A 176 15.15 14.22 4.76
C GLU A 176 14.13 13.22 5.35
N LYS A 177 12.83 13.49 5.19
CA LYS A 177 11.77 12.58 5.65
C LYS A 177 11.67 11.34 4.74
N THR A 178 11.90 11.53 3.43
CA THR A 178 11.98 10.42 2.47
C THR A 178 13.11 9.47 2.86
N GLU A 179 14.28 10.01 3.21
CA GLU A 179 15.43 9.20 3.61
C GLU A 179 15.23 8.53 4.97
N ALA A 180 14.63 9.21 5.93
CA ALA A 180 14.25 8.63 7.21
C ALA A 180 13.27 7.45 7.04
N LEU A 181 12.26 7.62 6.17
CA LEU A 181 11.32 6.54 5.84
C LEU A 181 12.03 5.39 5.13
N ARG A 182 12.91 5.66 4.17
CA ARG A 182 13.69 4.62 3.47
C ARG A 182 14.52 3.77 4.45
N ALA A 183 15.19 4.42 5.39
CA ALA A 183 15.94 3.71 6.44
C ALA A 183 15.02 2.85 7.33
N ALA A 184 13.87 3.39 7.73
CA ALA A 184 12.88 2.66 8.52
C ALA A 184 12.29 1.46 7.75
N LEU A 185 12.01 1.61 6.45
CA LEU A 185 11.52 0.53 5.59
C LEU A 185 12.53 -0.61 5.44
N ASN A 186 13.81 -0.30 5.26
CA ASN A 186 14.85 -1.34 5.19
C ASN A 186 14.91 -2.16 6.49
N ARG A 187 14.95 -1.49 7.65
CA ARG A 187 14.90 -2.15 8.95
C ARG A 187 13.64 -3.00 9.10
N PHE A 188 12.48 -2.45 8.75
CA PHE A 188 11.20 -3.15 8.81
C PHE A 188 11.19 -4.42 7.95
N TRP A 189 11.77 -4.35 6.76
CA TRP A 189 11.86 -5.49 5.86
C TRP A 189 12.69 -6.63 6.47
N ASP A 190 13.83 -6.34 7.09
CA ASP A 190 14.68 -7.33 7.72
C ASP A 190 13.97 -8.01 8.91
N GLU A 191 13.28 -7.22 9.75
CA GLU A 191 12.46 -7.72 10.85
C GLU A 191 11.28 -8.57 10.33
N TYR A 192 10.60 -8.12 9.27
CA TYR A 192 9.51 -8.86 8.64
C TYR A 192 9.97 -10.20 8.06
N GLN A 193 11.09 -10.25 7.34
CA GLN A 193 11.64 -11.50 6.80
C GLN A 193 12.02 -12.49 7.93
N THR A 194 12.61 -11.98 9.00
CA THR A 194 12.96 -12.79 10.17
C THR A 194 11.70 -13.38 10.83
N ALA A 195 10.69 -12.58 11.05
CA ALA A 195 9.43 -13.02 11.64
C ALA A 195 8.68 -14.02 10.73
N LEU A 196 8.66 -13.75 9.42
CA LEU A 196 8.03 -14.64 8.44
C LEU A 196 8.73 -16.01 8.40
N ALA A 197 10.07 -16.04 8.36
CA ALA A 197 10.82 -17.29 8.38
C ALA A 197 10.58 -18.10 9.67
N LYS A 198 10.45 -17.41 10.81
CA LYS A 198 10.10 -18.05 12.08
C LYS A 198 8.72 -18.70 12.02
N VAL A 199 7.70 -18.02 11.48
CA VAL A 199 6.36 -18.59 11.33
C VAL A 199 6.39 -19.76 10.35
N GLN A 200 7.07 -19.62 9.21
CA GLN A 200 7.21 -20.71 8.22
C GLN A 200 7.84 -21.96 8.82
N SER A 201 8.83 -21.83 9.70
CA SER A 201 9.47 -22.97 10.36
C SER A 201 8.55 -23.76 11.32
N MET A 202 7.39 -23.18 11.67
CA MET A 202 6.39 -23.84 12.54
C MET A 202 5.44 -24.76 11.78
N PHE A 203 5.37 -24.62 10.44
CA PHE A 203 4.57 -25.54 9.63
C PHE A 203 5.27 -26.89 9.56
N ALA A 204 4.54 -27.96 9.90
CA ALA A 204 5.02 -29.31 9.66
C ALA A 204 5.25 -29.49 8.14
N PRO A 205 6.31 -30.17 7.72
CA PRO A 205 6.45 -30.56 6.32
C PRO A 205 5.22 -31.39 5.91
N LEU A 206 4.69 -31.12 4.73
CA LEU A 206 3.57 -31.89 4.21
C LEU A 206 3.95 -33.38 4.18
N PRO A 207 3.06 -34.28 4.60
CA PRO A 207 3.31 -35.69 4.48
C PRO A 207 3.56 -36.02 3.00
N THR A 208 4.62 -36.80 2.76
CA THR A 208 4.98 -37.25 1.42
C THR A 208 4.61 -38.71 1.24
N ARG A 209 4.20 -39.11 0.03
CA ARG A 209 4.10 -40.51 -0.35
C ARG A 209 5.00 -40.83 -1.53
N THR A 210 5.52 -42.02 -1.50
CA THR A 210 6.29 -42.55 -2.63
C THR A 210 5.32 -43.22 -3.60
N VAL A 211 5.36 -42.79 -4.86
CA VAL A 211 4.52 -43.35 -5.92
C VAL A 211 5.42 -44.14 -6.87
N GLU A 212 5.13 -45.43 -7.02
CA GLU A 212 5.77 -46.28 -8.01
C GLU A 212 4.97 -46.25 -9.31
N THR A 213 5.66 -46.04 -10.41
CA THR A 213 5.09 -46.02 -11.76
C THR A 213 5.84 -46.97 -12.67
N ALA A 214 5.29 -47.26 -13.83
CA ALA A 214 5.96 -48.09 -14.84
C ALA A 214 7.30 -47.49 -15.35
N ILE A 215 7.55 -46.23 -15.10
CA ILE A 215 8.74 -45.49 -15.55
C ILE A 215 9.66 -45.11 -14.41
N GLY A 216 9.33 -45.39 -13.16
CA GLY A 216 10.16 -45.10 -11.99
C GLY A 216 9.36 -44.74 -10.75
N THR A 217 10.10 -44.45 -9.69
CA THR A 217 9.56 -44.05 -8.39
C THR A 217 9.78 -42.58 -8.19
N TYR A 218 8.77 -41.82 -7.75
CA TYR A 218 8.90 -40.43 -7.35
C TYR A 218 8.18 -40.17 -6.00
N THR A 219 8.58 -39.09 -5.33
CA THR A 219 7.96 -38.67 -4.08
C THR A 219 7.08 -37.45 -4.37
N GLU A 220 5.83 -37.48 -3.95
CA GLU A 220 4.91 -36.36 -4.05
C GLU A 220 4.43 -35.92 -2.65
N GLU A 221 4.17 -34.62 -2.50
CA GLU A 221 3.55 -34.08 -1.30
C GLU A 221 2.04 -34.39 -1.31
N ILE A 222 1.53 -34.87 -0.18
CA ILE A 222 0.10 -35.14 -0.02
C ILE A 222 -0.57 -33.80 0.35
N HIS A 223 -1.21 -33.19 -0.62
CA HIS A 223 -2.10 -32.08 -0.37
C HIS A 223 -3.49 -32.63 0.00
N GLU A 224 -3.74 -32.81 1.29
CA GLU A 224 -5.15 -33.01 1.70
C GLU A 224 -5.95 -31.78 1.28
N PRO A 225 -7.18 -31.94 0.76
CA PRO A 225 -8.05 -30.80 0.51
C PRO A 225 -8.24 -30.08 1.85
N SER A 226 -7.72 -28.85 1.96
CA SER A 226 -7.86 -28.05 3.15
C SER A 226 -9.34 -27.71 3.37
N TYR A 227 -9.97 -28.44 4.25
CA TYR A 227 -11.26 -28.07 4.84
C TYR A 227 -11.04 -27.05 5.96
N TRP A 228 -10.48 -25.84 5.62
CA TRP A 228 -10.42 -24.68 6.54
C TRP A 228 -10.67 -23.40 5.75
#